data_d95ca7cc1f436a9d49ffbb9ec33c94d3
#
_entry.id   d95ca7cc1f436a9d49ffbb9ec33c94d3
#
_cell.length_a   1.000
_cell.length_b   1.000
_cell.length_c   1.000
_cell.angle_alpha   90.00
_cell.angle_beta   90.00
_cell.angle_gamma   90.00
#
_symmetry.space_group_name_H-M   'P 1'
#
loop_
_entity.id
_entity.type
_entity.pdbx_description
1 polymer ?
#
loop_
_entity_poly.entity_id
_entity_poly.type
_entity_poly.pdbx_seq_one_letter_code
_entity_poly.pdbx_strand_id
1 'polypeptide(L)'
;MRVLIIFFITLFTLAEDYFPDENWETASVEEVGLAENKVAELFEMTFEDDATMSAVLIKDGYIVHEQYADGFDQNSFGTSWSTAKSYYAALI
;
A
#
# COMPACT_ATOMS: atom_id res chain seq x y z
N MET A 1 -53.80 -11.12 -17.17
CA MET A 1 -52.43 -10.81 -17.55
C MET A 1 -51.68 -10.28 -16.33
N ARG A 2 -50.79 -11.07 -15.71
CA ARG A 2 -50.03 -10.62 -14.55
C ARG A 2 -48.71 -10.04 -15.08
N VAL A 3 -48.47 -8.75 -14.89
CA VAL A 3 -47.21 -8.09 -15.21
C VAL A 3 -46.30 -8.26 -14.02
N LEU A 4 -45.20 -9.04 -14.18
CA LEU A 4 -44.15 -9.18 -13.18
C LEU A 4 -43.17 -8.02 -13.35
N ILE A 5 -43.21 -7.04 -12.45
CA ILE A 5 -42.24 -5.95 -12.41
C ILE A 5 -41.07 -6.43 -11.56
N ILE A 6 -39.95 -6.75 -12.23
CA ILE A 6 -38.69 -7.09 -11.55
C ILE A 6 -37.94 -5.77 -11.30
N PHE A 7 -37.90 -5.34 -10.03
CA PHE A 7 -37.06 -4.24 -9.61
C PHE A 7 -35.63 -4.76 -9.42
N PHE A 8 -34.71 -4.38 -10.32
CA PHE A 8 -33.27 -4.51 -10.08
C PHE A 8 -32.83 -3.39 -9.13
N ILE A 9 -32.66 -3.71 -7.85
CA ILE A 9 -31.98 -2.83 -6.91
C ILE A 9 -30.48 -3.03 -7.17
N THR A 10 -29.87 -2.16 -7.93
CA THR A 10 -28.42 -2.08 -8.03
C THR A 10 -27.94 -1.46 -6.71
N LEU A 11 -27.47 -2.28 -5.81
CA LEU A 11 -26.81 -1.82 -4.61
C LEU A 11 -25.44 -1.29 -5.03
N PHE A 12 -25.32 0.03 -5.24
CA PHE A 12 -24.03 0.69 -5.31
C PHE A 12 -23.44 0.68 -3.91
N THR A 13 -22.62 -0.31 -3.58
CA THR A 13 -21.70 -0.21 -2.47
C THR A 13 -20.64 0.81 -2.86
N LEU A 14 -20.79 2.04 -2.38
CA LEU A 14 -19.66 2.98 -2.35
C LEU A 14 -18.62 2.33 -1.45
N ALA A 15 -17.48 1.91 -2.04
CA ALA A 15 -16.34 1.51 -1.24
C ALA A 15 -15.93 2.73 -0.42
N GLU A 16 -16.01 2.62 0.92
CA GLU A 16 -15.48 3.66 1.80
C GLU A 16 -13.96 3.71 1.60
N ASP A 17 -13.44 4.93 1.41
CA ASP A 17 -12.00 5.14 1.38
C ASP A 17 -11.43 4.79 2.75
N TYR A 18 -10.48 3.86 2.78
CA TYR A 18 -9.77 3.50 3.99
C TYR A 18 -8.53 4.38 4.15
N PHE A 19 -8.40 4.97 5.32
CA PHE A 19 -7.24 5.75 5.73
C PHE A 19 -6.56 5.07 6.92
N PRO A 20 -5.24 4.93 6.91
CA PRO A 20 -4.52 4.40 8.07
C PRO A 20 -4.67 5.30 9.28
N ASP A 21 -4.73 4.70 10.47
CA ASP A 21 -4.79 5.37 11.76
C ASP A 21 -3.45 5.23 12.48
N GLU A 22 -3.44 5.19 13.81
CA GLU A 22 -2.21 5.05 14.62
C GLU A 22 -1.38 3.82 14.25
N ASN A 23 -2.05 2.74 13.84
CA ASN A 23 -1.41 1.53 13.37
C ASN A 23 -1.80 1.26 11.91
N TRP A 24 -0.81 0.92 11.09
CA TRP A 24 -1.03 0.48 9.73
C TRP A 24 -1.62 -0.93 9.71
N GLU A 25 -2.71 -1.11 8.99
CA GLU A 25 -3.22 -2.45 8.66
C GLU A 25 -2.50 -3.01 7.44
N THR A 26 -2.44 -4.33 7.38
CA THR A 26 -1.85 -5.07 6.27
C THR A 26 -2.93 -5.72 5.42
N ALA A 27 -2.65 -5.90 4.13
CA ALA A 27 -3.47 -6.68 3.23
C ALA A 27 -2.59 -7.61 2.40
N SER A 28 -3.13 -8.73 1.96
CA SER A 28 -2.42 -9.60 1.03
C SER A 28 -2.33 -8.97 -0.36
N VAL A 29 -1.37 -9.44 -1.14
CA VAL A 29 -1.18 -8.98 -2.53
C VAL A 29 -2.45 -9.21 -3.36
N GLU A 30 -3.12 -10.34 -3.18
CA GLU A 30 -4.33 -10.71 -3.89
C GLU A 30 -5.53 -9.86 -3.48
N GLU A 31 -5.69 -9.56 -2.19
CA GLU A 31 -6.80 -8.75 -1.67
C GLU A 31 -6.83 -7.35 -2.28
N VAL A 32 -5.67 -6.80 -2.63
CA VAL A 32 -5.55 -5.49 -3.28
C VAL A 32 -5.46 -5.57 -4.80
N GLY A 33 -5.67 -6.75 -5.38
CA GLY A 33 -5.73 -6.96 -6.83
C GLY A 33 -4.39 -6.91 -7.54
N LEU A 34 -3.29 -7.16 -6.84
CA LEU A 34 -1.94 -7.23 -7.40
C LEU A 34 -1.54 -8.69 -7.68
N ALA A 35 -0.58 -8.88 -8.58
CA ALA A 35 -0.01 -10.20 -8.88
C ALA A 35 1.20 -10.46 -7.96
N GLU A 36 1.17 -11.55 -7.21
CA GLU A 36 2.21 -11.92 -6.25
C GLU A 36 3.60 -12.03 -6.89
N ASN A 37 3.68 -12.65 -8.08
CA ASN A 37 4.95 -12.76 -8.81
C ASN A 37 5.52 -11.40 -9.22
N LYS A 38 4.68 -10.41 -9.53
CA LYS A 38 5.11 -9.06 -9.90
C LYS A 38 5.58 -8.27 -8.68
N VAL A 39 4.95 -8.43 -7.55
CA VAL A 39 5.41 -7.82 -6.29
C VAL A 39 6.75 -8.43 -5.88
N ALA A 40 6.91 -9.75 -5.97
CA ALA A 40 8.17 -10.42 -5.69
C ALA A 40 9.30 -9.92 -6.60
N GLU A 41 9.07 -9.84 -7.91
CA GLU A 41 10.02 -9.31 -8.90
C GLU A 41 10.42 -7.86 -8.58
N LEU A 42 9.44 -7.01 -8.22
CA LEU A 42 9.70 -5.62 -7.85
C LEU A 42 10.64 -5.50 -6.65
N PHE A 43 10.41 -6.29 -5.60
CA PHE A 43 11.26 -6.26 -4.40
C PHE A 43 12.63 -6.89 -4.64
N GLU A 44 12.72 -7.95 -5.45
CA GLU A 44 14.00 -8.51 -5.89
C GLU A 44 14.85 -7.44 -6.59
N MET A 45 14.30 -6.77 -7.61
CA MET A 45 14.97 -5.67 -8.31
C MET A 45 15.35 -4.51 -7.39
N THR A 46 14.49 -4.17 -6.44
CA THR A 46 14.73 -3.06 -5.50
C THR A 46 15.94 -3.35 -4.61
N PHE A 47 16.12 -4.59 -4.17
CA PHE A 47 17.21 -4.99 -3.29
C PHE A 47 18.46 -5.51 -4.03
N GLU A 48 18.48 -5.46 -5.36
CA GLU A 48 19.73 -5.65 -6.14
C GLU A 48 20.75 -4.51 -5.86
N ASP A 49 20.25 -3.32 -5.49
CA ASP A 49 21.12 -2.22 -5.11
C ASP A 49 21.46 -2.32 -3.61
N ASP A 50 22.75 -2.47 -3.31
CA ASP A 50 23.28 -2.57 -1.94
C ASP A 50 23.00 -1.31 -1.09
N ALA A 51 22.64 -0.18 -1.70
CA ALA A 51 22.25 1.03 -1.00
C ALA A 51 20.80 1.00 -0.50
N THR A 52 19.98 0.04 -0.96
CA THR A 52 18.60 -0.09 -0.50
C THR A 52 18.54 -0.61 0.93
N MET A 53 18.06 0.21 1.84
CA MET A 53 17.92 -0.12 3.27
C MET A 53 16.57 -0.73 3.59
N SER A 54 15.51 -0.20 2.99
CA SER A 54 14.13 -0.63 3.20
C SER A 54 13.26 -0.27 2.01
N ALA A 55 12.19 -1.03 1.82
CA ALA A 55 11.15 -0.73 0.85
C ALA A 55 9.78 -1.14 1.42
N VAL A 56 8.77 -0.37 1.15
CA VAL A 56 7.39 -0.65 1.54
C VAL A 56 6.47 -0.41 0.34
N LEU A 57 5.55 -1.34 0.11
CA LEU A 57 4.49 -1.22 -0.88
C LEU A 57 3.17 -0.99 -0.17
N ILE A 58 2.52 0.12 -0.49
CA ILE A 58 1.23 0.51 0.07
C ILE A 58 0.23 0.60 -1.08
N LYS A 59 -0.94 0.01 -0.91
CA LYS A 59 -2.05 0.15 -1.84
C LYS A 59 -3.37 0.25 -1.08
N ASP A 60 -4.21 1.19 -1.49
CA ASP A 60 -5.53 1.45 -0.89
C ASP A 60 -5.48 1.71 0.63
N GLY A 61 -4.38 2.28 1.13
CA GLY A 61 -4.15 2.56 2.55
C GLY A 61 -3.58 1.39 3.37
N TYR A 62 -3.36 0.23 2.76
CA TYR A 62 -2.82 -0.97 3.42
C TYR A 62 -1.35 -1.20 3.08
N ILE A 63 -0.57 -1.65 4.06
CA ILE A 63 0.76 -2.21 3.78
C ILE A 63 0.57 -3.59 3.15
N VAL A 64 1.06 -3.74 1.92
CA VAL A 64 0.98 -4.98 1.15
C VAL A 64 2.24 -5.81 1.32
N HIS A 65 3.37 -5.15 1.31
CA HIS A 65 4.68 -5.78 1.55
C HIS A 65 5.66 -4.76 2.10
N GLU A 66 6.49 -5.18 3.03
CA GLU A 66 7.63 -4.41 3.51
C GLU A 66 8.85 -5.32 3.67
N GLN A 67 10.01 -4.81 3.32
CA GLN A 67 11.26 -5.56 3.34
C GLN A 67 12.41 -4.65 3.76
N TYR A 68 13.36 -5.23 4.47
CA TYR A 68 14.54 -4.54 5.00
C TYR A 68 15.80 -5.28 4.59
N ALA A 69 16.87 -4.54 4.29
CA ALA A 69 18.18 -5.12 4.12
C ALA A 69 18.73 -5.63 5.46
N ASP A 70 19.73 -6.50 5.40
CA ASP A 70 20.36 -7.07 6.58
C ASP A 70 20.86 -5.96 7.53
N GLY A 71 20.52 -6.08 8.81
CA GLY A 71 20.87 -5.10 9.84
C GLY A 71 19.92 -3.91 9.96
N PHE A 72 18.85 -3.85 9.16
CA PHE A 72 17.81 -2.82 9.23
C PHE A 72 16.45 -3.41 9.59
N ASP A 73 15.62 -2.61 10.25
CA ASP A 73 14.23 -2.95 10.59
C ASP A 73 13.32 -1.70 10.52
N GLN A 74 12.07 -1.85 10.89
CA GLN A 74 11.07 -0.77 10.86
C GLN A 74 11.42 0.42 11.77
N ASN A 75 12.33 0.27 12.72
CA ASN A 75 12.77 1.31 13.64
C ASN A 75 14.12 1.94 13.24
N SER A 76 14.72 1.48 12.14
CA SER A 76 15.97 2.03 11.64
C SER A 76 15.78 3.43 11.06
N PHE A 77 16.70 4.33 11.35
CA PHE A 77 16.69 5.67 10.80
C PHE A 77 17.37 5.71 9.43
N GLY A 78 16.75 6.41 8.50
CA GLY A 78 17.31 6.70 7.19
C GLY A 78 17.43 8.20 6.94
N THR A 79 18.35 8.58 6.08
CA THR A 79 18.50 10.00 5.67
C THR A 79 17.45 10.32 4.61
N SER A 80 16.59 11.30 4.89
CA SER A 80 15.50 11.69 3.99
C SER A 80 15.92 12.65 2.88
N TRP A 81 17.08 13.31 3.02
CA TRP A 81 17.56 14.31 2.08
C TRP A 81 16.47 15.32 1.69
N SER A 82 16.31 15.59 0.40
CA SER A 82 15.32 16.55 -0.10
C SER A 82 13.85 16.13 0.09
N THR A 83 13.56 14.90 0.42
CA THR A 83 12.20 14.44 0.79
C THR A 83 11.66 15.22 2.00
N ALA A 84 12.54 15.65 2.90
CA ALA A 84 12.18 16.49 4.04
C ALA A 84 11.47 17.79 3.64
N LYS A 85 11.74 18.33 2.46
CA LYS A 85 11.08 19.54 1.93
C LYS A 85 9.58 19.36 1.76
N SER A 86 9.13 18.16 1.37
CA SER A 86 7.71 17.84 1.23
C SER A 86 7.01 17.85 2.59
N TYR A 87 7.65 17.35 3.63
CA TYR A 87 7.10 17.39 4.99
C TYR A 87 7.00 18.83 5.51
N TYR A 88 8.01 19.66 5.28
CA TYR A 88 7.96 21.07 5.64
C TYR A 88 6.86 21.83 4.90
N ALA A 89 6.66 21.54 3.62
CA ALA A 89 5.60 22.16 2.83
C ALA A 89 4.20 21.80 3.34
N ALA A 90 4.02 20.64 3.94
CA ALA A 90 2.74 20.21 4.52
C ALA A 90 2.44 20.92 5.86
N LEU A 91 3.42 21.55 6.49
CA LEU A 91 3.27 22.25 7.78
C LEU A 91 2.94 23.73 7.65
N ILE A 92 2.95 24.29 6.44
CA ILE A 92 2.66 25.69 6.15
C ILE A 92 1.23 25.82 5.65
#